data_2478db358707bc8610a81c4e770af2f8
#
_entry.id   2478db358707bc8610a81c4e770af2f8
#
_cell.length_a   1.000
_cell.length_b   1.000
_cell.length_c   1.000
_cell.angle_alpha   90.00
_cell.angle_beta   90.00
_cell.angle_gamma   90.00
#
_symmetry.space_group_name_H-M   'P 1'
#
loop_
_entity.id
_entity.type
_entity.pdbx_description
1 polymer ?
#
loop_
_entity_poly.entity_id
_entity_poly.type
_entity_poly.pdbx_seq_one_letter_code
_entity_poly.pdbx_strand_id
1 'polypeptide(L)'
;MKPIDLIRSDLYRYAGSIGAGVFIRKFVSSEGFNYSVWFRLASGYSRGLSGVLLRIILRRKQRQFGIVIPVGTRIGPGLYIGHFGTIVVNETTLIGANCNLSQGVTIGSNHGQAATIGDNVYIGPNVCIVENVLIGDSVTIGAGSVVTSNVPSNVTVAGAPARVVSDDLARKREGRYIVRRWAAPDIA
;
A
#
# COMPACT_ATOMS: atom_id res chain seq x y z
N MET A 1 12.89 5.00 -8.47
CA MET A 1 12.82 6.22 -7.64
C MET A 1 13.72 6.06 -6.42
N LYS A 2 14.32 7.16 -5.91
CA LYS A 2 15.10 7.14 -4.66
C LYS A 2 14.15 7.00 -3.46
N PRO A 3 14.60 6.42 -2.32
CA PRO A 3 13.76 6.27 -1.13
C PRO A 3 13.10 7.58 -0.66
N ILE A 4 13.83 8.69 -0.76
CA ILE A 4 13.32 10.00 -0.35
C ILE A 4 12.14 10.47 -1.23
N ASP A 5 12.16 10.15 -2.52
CA ASP A 5 11.07 10.52 -3.43
C ASP A 5 9.82 9.69 -3.16
N LEU A 6 10.00 8.40 -2.81
CA LEU A 6 8.90 7.55 -2.35
C LEU A 6 8.31 8.04 -1.03
N ILE A 7 9.14 8.48 -0.07
CA ILE A 7 8.67 9.07 1.18
C ILE A 7 7.88 10.37 0.92
N ARG A 8 8.35 11.22 0.00
CA ARG A 8 7.63 12.44 -0.39
C ARG A 8 6.28 12.12 -1.04
N SER A 9 6.23 11.12 -1.91
CA SER A 9 4.98 10.67 -2.52
C SER A 9 4.00 10.12 -1.49
N ASP A 10 4.48 9.33 -0.53
CA ASP A 10 3.66 8.83 0.56
C ASP A 10 3.16 10.01 1.42
N LEU A 11 4.02 10.96 1.81
CA LEU A 11 3.63 12.15 2.58
C LEU A 11 2.51 12.95 1.91
N TYR A 12 2.61 13.15 0.60
CA TYR A 12 1.59 13.85 -0.17
C TYR A 12 0.22 13.19 -0.02
N ARG A 13 0.16 11.85 0.01
CA ARG A 13 -1.09 11.11 0.22
C ARG A 13 -1.73 11.40 1.57
N TYR A 14 -0.92 11.60 2.62
CA TYR A 14 -1.42 11.92 3.96
C TYR A 14 -1.78 13.38 4.16
N ALA A 15 -1.13 14.30 3.45
CA ALA A 15 -1.21 15.72 3.79
C ALA A 15 -1.57 16.66 2.63
N GLY A 16 -1.48 16.19 1.37
CA GLY A 16 -1.65 17.04 0.18
C GLY A 16 -0.49 18.01 -0.07
N SER A 17 0.59 17.92 0.71
CA SER A 17 1.77 18.77 0.57
C SER A 17 3.03 18.06 1.07
N ILE A 18 4.20 18.53 0.62
CA ILE A 18 5.52 17.96 0.92
C ILE A 18 6.42 19.04 1.54
N GLY A 19 6.37 19.23 2.84
CA GLY A 19 7.21 20.20 3.54
C GLY A 19 7.77 19.62 4.84
N ALA A 20 8.89 20.17 5.33
CA ALA A 20 9.56 19.65 6.53
C ALA A 20 8.64 19.68 7.77
N GLY A 21 7.90 20.75 8.00
CA GLY A 21 6.96 20.84 9.12
C GLY A 21 5.80 19.86 9.00
N VAL A 22 5.31 19.63 7.76
CA VAL A 22 4.26 18.64 7.46
C VAL A 22 4.78 17.24 7.70
N PHE A 23 6.02 16.96 7.28
CA PHE A 23 6.69 15.69 7.51
C PHE A 23 6.77 15.37 9.02
N ILE A 24 7.33 16.29 9.82
CA ILE A 24 7.46 16.09 11.28
C ILE A 24 6.09 15.82 11.91
N ARG A 25 5.10 16.65 11.59
CA ARG A 25 3.74 16.49 12.11
C ARG A 25 3.17 15.12 11.77
N LYS A 26 3.24 14.70 10.50
CA LYS A 26 2.70 13.39 10.06
C LYS A 26 3.51 12.21 10.56
N PHE A 27 4.82 12.35 10.67
CA PHE A 27 5.69 11.31 11.21
C PHE A 27 5.38 10.99 12.69
N VAL A 28 4.96 11.99 13.46
CA VAL A 28 4.58 11.82 14.86
C VAL A 28 3.12 11.38 15.02
N SER A 29 2.20 11.93 14.19
CA SER A 29 0.76 11.78 14.38
C SER A 29 0.10 10.70 13.52
N SER A 30 0.86 9.99 12.66
CA SER A 30 0.30 8.95 11.80
C SER A 30 1.20 7.72 11.79
N GLU A 31 0.71 6.64 12.38
CA GLU A 31 1.42 5.37 12.48
C GLU A 31 1.70 4.78 11.10
N GLY A 32 0.73 4.85 10.18
CA GLY A 32 0.88 4.36 8.81
C GLY A 32 1.97 5.12 8.05
N PHE A 33 2.04 6.46 8.19
CA PHE A 33 3.12 7.24 7.58
C PHE A 33 4.47 6.97 8.25
N ASN A 34 4.51 6.90 9.58
CA ASN A 34 5.73 6.55 10.32
C ASN A 34 6.29 5.21 9.85
N TYR A 35 5.41 4.19 9.72
CA TYR A 35 5.78 2.89 9.19
C TYR A 35 6.32 2.98 7.76
N SER A 36 5.62 3.69 6.85
CA SER A 36 6.03 3.80 5.45
C SER A 36 7.43 4.42 5.31
N VAL A 37 7.76 5.43 6.11
CA VAL A 37 9.10 6.05 6.12
C VAL A 37 10.17 5.00 6.43
N TRP A 38 10.02 4.23 7.49
CA TRP A 38 11.00 3.21 7.86
C TRP A 38 11.07 2.07 6.85
N PHE A 39 9.93 1.67 6.27
CA PHE A 39 9.86 0.69 5.19
C PHE A 39 10.62 1.18 3.95
N ARG A 40 10.38 2.42 3.50
CA ARG A 40 11.06 3.00 2.33
C ARG A 40 12.58 3.11 2.53
N LEU A 41 13.01 3.53 3.72
CA LEU A 41 14.42 3.62 4.05
C LEU A 41 15.08 2.22 4.09
N ALA A 42 14.46 1.25 4.76
CA ALA A 42 15.01 -0.11 4.87
C ALA A 42 15.06 -0.85 3.52
N SER A 43 14.06 -0.62 2.66
CA SER A 43 14.03 -1.20 1.30
C SER A 43 15.04 -0.55 0.37
N GLY A 44 15.28 0.75 0.48
CA GLY A 44 16.16 1.49 -0.41
C GLY A 44 17.63 1.47 0.00
N TYR A 45 17.94 1.40 1.29
CA TYR A 45 19.30 1.35 1.82
C TYR A 45 19.59 -0.01 2.48
N SER A 46 19.57 -1.07 1.69
CA SER A 46 19.64 -2.45 2.20
C SER A 46 21.04 -2.97 2.49
N ARG A 47 22.13 -2.25 2.12
CA ARG A 47 23.52 -2.71 2.20
C ARG A 47 24.26 -2.08 3.37
N GLY A 48 25.29 -2.79 3.89
CA GLY A 48 26.17 -2.31 4.95
C GLY A 48 25.51 -2.20 6.33
N LEU A 49 26.22 -1.60 7.29
CA LEU A 49 25.77 -1.43 8.67
C LEU A 49 24.50 -0.60 8.77
N SER A 50 24.37 0.45 7.95
CA SER A 50 23.15 1.27 7.89
C SER A 50 21.93 0.46 7.51
N GLY A 51 22.05 -0.44 6.53
CA GLY A 51 20.96 -1.32 6.13
C GLY A 51 20.55 -2.31 7.23
N VAL A 52 21.52 -2.81 8.02
CA VAL A 52 21.22 -3.66 9.18
C VAL A 52 20.43 -2.86 10.24
N LEU A 53 20.89 -1.66 10.58
CA LEU A 53 20.23 -0.80 11.54
C LEU A 53 18.79 -0.45 11.11
N LEU A 54 18.60 -0.06 9.85
CA LEU A 54 17.28 0.26 9.31
C LEU A 54 16.32 -0.94 9.38
N ARG A 55 16.79 -2.15 9.10
CA ARG A 55 15.99 -3.38 9.24
C ARG A 55 15.64 -3.68 10.71
N ILE A 56 16.53 -3.42 11.65
CA ILE A 56 16.24 -3.58 13.08
C ILE A 56 15.14 -2.60 13.51
N ILE A 57 15.25 -1.32 13.09
CA ILE A 57 14.23 -0.31 13.38
C ILE A 57 12.89 -0.73 12.75
N LEU A 58 12.89 -1.12 11.47
CA LEU A 58 11.68 -1.57 10.79
C LEU A 58 11.03 -2.76 11.51
N ARG A 59 11.81 -3.76 11.96
CA ARG A 59 11.28 -4.89 12.74
C ARG A 59 10.60 -4.44 14.04
N ARG A 60 11.16 -3.43 14.73
CA ARG A 60 10.50 -2.84 15.92
C ARG A 60 9.17 -2.18 15.54
N LYS A 61 9.15 -1.44 14.41
CA LYS A 61 7.92 -0.79 13.91
C LYS A 61 6.88 -1.81 13.44
N GLN A 62 7.29 -2.91 12.82
CA GLN A 62 6.39 -4.01 12.48
C GLN A 62 5.67 -4.56 13.71
N ARG A 63 6.40 -4.83 14.78
CA ARG A 63 5.83 -5.32 16.05
C ARG A 63 4.96 -4.26 16.73
N GLN A 64 5.39 -2.99 16.71
CA GLN A 64 4.68 -1.88 17.34
C GLN A 64 3.32 -1.61 16.67
N PHE A 65 3.27 -1.65 15.35
CA PHE A 65 2.07 -1.26 14.59
C PHE A 65 1.28 -2.45 14.04
N GLY A 66 1.77 -3.68 14.18
CA GLY A 66 1.13 -4.85 13.62
C GLY A 66 1.14 -4.87 12.09
N ILE A 67 2.14 -4.24 11.43
CA ILE A 67 2.26 -4.15 9.98
C ILE A 67 3.49 -4.93 9.54
N VAL A 68 3.31 -6.00 8.79
CA VAL A 68 4.39 -6.85 8.27
C VAL A 68 4.42 -6.77 6.76
N ILE A 69 5.27 -5.89 6.24
CA ILE A 69 5.61 -5.79 4.82
C ILE A 69 7.12 -6.06 4.70
N PRO A 70 7.55 -7.15 4.08
CA PRO A 70 8.97 -7.46 3.89
C PRO A 70 9.69 -6.40 3.05
N VAL A 71 10.99 -6.19 3.31
CA VAL A 71 11.79 -5.18 2.59
C VAL A 71 11.92 -5.44 1.10
N GLY A 72 11.74 -6.70 0.66
CA GLY A 72 11.74 -7.10 -0.75
C GLY A 72 10.45 -6.77 -1.51
N THR A 73 9.36 -6.50 -0.80
CA THR A 73 8.07 -6.18 -1.43
C THR A 73 8.18 -4.90 -2.26
N ARG A 74 7.77 -4.98 -3.52
CA ARG A 74 7.80 -3.85 -4.45
C ARG A 74 6.51 -3.05 -4.38
N ILE A 75 6.61 -1.83 -3.89
CA ILE A 75 5.44 -0.92 -3.76
C ILE A 75 5.76 0.40 -4.44
N GLY A 76 4.93 0.78 -5.39
CA GLY A 76 4.99 2.05 -6.12
C GLY A 76 4.86 3.29 -5.22
N PRO A 77 4.98 4.50 -5.80
CA PRO A 77 4.87 5.75 -5.05
C PRO A 77 3.46 5.97 -4.52
N GLY A 78 3.34 6.71 -3.43
CA GLY A 78 2.04 7.10 -2.88
C GLY A 78 1.35 6.00 -2.08
N LEU A 79 2.10 5.17 -1.35
CA LEU A 79 1.52 4.22 -0.40
C LEU A 79 0.78 4.97 0.72
N TYR A 80 -0.45 4.55 0.99
CA TYR A 80 -1.25 5.05 2.09
C TYR A 80 -1.75 3.92 2.97
N ILE A 81 -1.38 3.94 4.25
CA ILE A 81 -1.88 3.03 5.28
C ILE A 81 -2.75 3.86 6.22
N GLY A 82 -4.07 3.66 6.15
CA GLY A 82 -5.03 4.52 6.85
C GLY A 82 -5.01 4.34 8.37
N HIS A 83 -4.93 3.09 8.81
CA HIS A 83 -4.91 2.71 10.21
C HIS A 83 -3.84 1.65 10.44
N PHE A 84 -3.23 1.65 11.62
CA PHE A 84 -2.39 0.55 12.05
C PHE A 84 -3.26 -0.65 12.46
N GLY A 85 -2.65 -1.81 12.61
CA GLY A 85 -3.33 -3.06 12.90
C GLY A 85 -2.81 -4.16 12.00
N THR A 86 -3.28 -5.35 12.14
CA THR A 86 -2.74 -6.52 11.47
C THR A 86 -2.77 -6.39 9.94
N ILE A 87 -1.66 -5.96 9.36
CA ILE A 87 -1.45 -5.96 7.89
C ILE A 87 -0.31 -6.94 7.60
N VAL A 88 -0.56 -7.93 6.77
CA VAL A 88 0.44 -8.92 6.37
C VAL A 88 0.51 -8.98 4.86
N VAL A 89 1.70 -8.73 4.30
CA VAL A 89 1.95 -8.76 2.86
C VAL A 89 3.06 -9.76 2.56
N ASN A 90 2.82 -10.64 1.60
CA ASN A 90 3.83 -11.56 1.11
C ASN A 90 4.92 -10.80 0.33
N GLU A 91 6.18 -11.22 0.45
CA GLU A 91 7.34 -10.55 -0.14
C GLU A 91 7.26 -10.45 -1.67
N THR A 92 6.66 -11.43 -2.32
CA THR A 92 6.54 -11.49 -3.79
C THR A 92 5.41 -10.64 -4.36
N THR A 93 4.61 -9.99 -3.50
CA THR A 93 3.54 -9.08 -3.92
C THR A 93 4.10 -7.89 -4.68
N LEU A 94 3.46 -7.53 -5.79
CA LEU A 94 3.72 -6.31 -6.52
C LEU A 94 2.55 -5.34 -6.30
N ILE A 95 2.82 -4.13 -5.86
CA ILE A 95 1.81 -3.10 -5.64
C ILE A 95 2.18 -1.85 -6.43
N GLY A 96 1.25 -1.36 -7.22
CA GLY A 96 1.39 -0.16 -8.03
C GLY A 96 1.37 1.14 -7.22
N ALA A 97 1.19 2.26 -7.93
CA ALA A 97 1.17 3.59 -7.35
C ALA A 97 -0.17 3.90 -6.64
N ASN A 98 -0.13 4.79 -5.65
CA ASN A 98 -1.31 5.33 -4.98
C ASN A 98 -2.24 4.29 -4.35
N CYS A 99 -1.71 3.17 -3.88
CA CYS A 99 -2.52 2.14 -3.24
C CYS A 99 -2.80 2.46 -1.78
N ASN A 100 -4.03 2.17 -1.35
CA ASN A 100 -4.45 2.21 0.05
C ASN A 100 -4.48 0.80 0.63
N LEU A 101 -3.84 0.62 1.78
CA LEU A 101 -3.95 -0.57 2.61
C LEU A 101 -4.69 -0.21 3.90
N SER A 102 -5.82 -0.87 4.14
CA SER A 102 -6.55 -0.74 5.40
C SER A 102 -6.10 -1.78 6.43
N GLN A 103 -6.49 -1.62 7.68
CA GLN A 103 -6.21 -2.59 8.75
C GLN A 103 -6.81 -3.98 8.44
N GLY A 104 -6.15 -5.03 8.92
CA GLY A 104 -6.59 -6.41 8.75
C GLY A 104 -6.33 -7.00 7.35
N VAL A 105 -5.68 -6.25 6.44
CA VAL A 105 -5.38 -6.73 5.09
C VAL A 105 -4.34 -7.84 5.14
N THR A 106 -4.64 -8.95 4.47
CA THR A 106 -3.71 -10.06 4.26
C THR A 106 -3.54 -10.31 2.77
N ILE A 107 -2.30 -10.28 2.29
CA ILE A 107 -1.95 -10.66 0.91
C ILE A 107 -0.97 -11.81 1.01
N GLY A 108 -1.40 -13.00 0.65
CA GLY A 108 -0.64 -14.23 0.85
C GLY A 108 -0.60 -15.14 -0.37
N SER A 109 0.44 -15.98 -0.41
CA SER A 109 0.56 -17.08 -1.35
C SER A 109 1.36 -18.22 -0.73
N ASN A 110 0.96 -19.43 -0.98
CA ASN A 110 1.69 -20.66 -0.64
C ASN A 110 2.39 -21.26 -1.86
N HIS A 111 2.12 -20.76 -3.07
CA HIS A 111 2.56 -21.36 -4.33
C HIS A 111 3.42 -20.42 -5.17
N GLY A 112 4.37 -19.70 -4.53
CA GLY A 112 5.33 -18.86 -5.23
C GLY A 112 4.92 -17.39 -5.29
N GLN A 113 4.50 -16.89 -6.46
CA GLN A 113 4.13 -15.49 -6.65
C GLN A 113 2.81 -15.18 -5.93
N ALA A 114 2.78 -14.10 -5.18
CA ALA A 114 1.55 -13.51 -4.65
C ALA A 114 0.95 -12.50 -5.65
N ALA A 115 -0.09 -11.80 -5.22
CA ALA A 115 -0.85 -10.90 -6.08
C ALA A 115 -0.01 -9.80 -6.75
N THR A 116 -0.39 -9.45 -7.98
CA THR A 116 0.02 -8.23 -8.65
C THR A 116 -1.14 -7.24 -8.64
N ILE A 117 -0.93 -6.07 -8.04
CA ILE A 117 -1.94 -5.05 -7.81
C ILE A 117 -1.54 -3.80 -8.59
N GLY A 118 -2.46 -3.30 -9.40
CA GLY A 118 -2.28 -2.11 -10.22
C GLY A 118 -2.26 -0.79 -9.43
N ASP A 119 -2.39 0.29 -10.16
CA ASP A 119 -2.37 1.66 -9.62
C ASP A 119 -3.74 2.07 -9.07
N ASN A 120 -3.73 2.99 -8.10
CA ASN A 120 -4.93 3.61 -7.54
C ASN A 120 -5.93 2.59 -6.95
N VAL A 121 -5.44 1.50 -6.37
CA VAL A 121 -6.27 0.45 -5.76
C VAL A 121 -6.54 0.77 -4.30
N TYR A 122 -7.81 0.69 -3.91
CA TYR A 122 -8.23 0.73 -2.51
C TYR A 122 -8.51 -0.68 -2.01
N ILE A 123 -7.80 -1.09 -0.96
CA ILE A 123 -8.00 -2.37 -0.29
C ILE A 123 -8.63 -2.10 1.08
N GLY A 124 -9.91 -2.46 1.20
CA GLY A 124 -10.71 -2.23 2.39
C GLY A 124 -10.26 -3.04 3.62
N PRO A 125 -10.81 -2.72 4.81
CA PRO A 125 -10.50 -3.45 6.03
C PRO A 125 -10.79 -4.95 5.93
N ASN A 126 -9.91 -5.76 6.56
CA ASN A 126 -10.06 -7.23 6.65
C ASN A 126 -10.19 -7.94 5.29
N VAL A 127 -9.60 -7.37 4.25
CA VAL A 127 -9.54 -8.02 2.93
C VAL A 127 -8.44 -9.07 2.92
N CYS A 128 -8.76 -10.25 2.39
CA CYS A 128 -7.79 -11.31 2.09
C CYS A 128 -7.62 -11.42 0.57
N ILE A 129 -6.38 -11.32 0.09
CA ILE A 129 -6.02 -11.57 -1.31
C ILE A 129 -5.10 -12.78 -1.32
N VAL A 130 -5.50 -13.82 -2.03
CA VAL A 130 -4.82 -15.11 -1.98
C VAL A 130 -4.27 -15.51 -3.34
N GLU A 131 -3.07 -16.08 -3.30
CA GLU A 131 -2.33 -16.60 -4.44
C GLU A 131 -2.01 -15.55 -5.53
N ASN A 132 -1.60 -16.02 -6.69
CA ASN A 132 -1.19 -15.20 -7.82
C ASN A 132 -2.40 -14.65 -8.59
N VAL A 133 -3.05 -13.64 -8.04
CA VAL A 133 -4.15 -12.94 -8.72
C VAL A 133 -3.68 -11.60 -9.28
N LEU A 134 -4.27 -11.19 -10.41
CA LEU A 134 -4.06 -9.89 -11.02
C LEU A 134 -5.21 -8.96 -10.65
N ILE A 135 -4.90 -7.84 -10.02
CA ILE A 135 -5.87 -6.79 -9.69
C ILE A 135 -5.54 -5.56 -10.52
N GLY A 136 -6.43 -5.18 -11.38
CA GLY A 136 -6.26 -4.06 -12.31
C GLY A 136 -6.23 -2.69 -11.60
N ASP A 137 -6.04 -1.64 -12.40
CA ASP A 137 -5.97 -0.27 -11.90
C ASP A 137 -7.34 0.24 -11.44
N SER A 138 -7.32 1.17 -10.49
CA SER A 138 -8.52 1.88 -10.01
C SER A 138 -9.61 0.94 -9.46
N VAL A 139 -9.20 -0.20 -8.93
CA VAL A 139 -10.11 -1.17 -8.27
C VAL A 139 -10.38 -0.75 -6.84
N THR A 140 -11.63 -0.92 -6.42
CA THR A 140 -12.03 -0.84 -5.01
C THR A 140 -12.38 -2.24 -4.51
N ILE A 141 -11.72 -2.69 -3.45
CA ILE A 141 -12.05 -3.95 -2.79
C ILE A 141 -12.77 -3.65 -1.48
N GLY A 142 -14.02 -4.06 -1.39
CA GLY A 142 -14.87 -3.84 -0.22
C GLY A 142 -14.35 -4.56 1.03
N ALA A 143 -14.68 -4.03 2.21
CA ALA A 143 -14.26 -4.61 3.49
C ALA A 143 -14.69 -6.08 3.62
N GLY A 144 -13.84 -6.92 4.26
CA GLY A 144 -14.12 -8.33 4.51
C GLY A 144 -14.12 -9.22 3.27
N SER A 145 -13.68 -8.73 2.12
CA SER A 145 -13.67 -9.52 0.89
C SER A 145 -12.53 -10.53 0.84
N VAL A 146 -12.77 -11.65 0.16
CA VAL A 146 -11.75 -12.66 -0.14
C VAL A 146 -11.56 -12.73 -1.65
N VAL A 147 -10.45 -12.20 -2.15
CA VAL A 147 -10.12 -12.17 -3.59
C VAL A 147 -9.34 -13.43 -3.94
N THR A 148 -9.93 -14.28 -4.77
CA THR A 148 -9.39 -15.59 -5.20
C THR A 148 -9.23 -15.68 -6.72
N SER A 149 -9.54 -14.63 -7.46
CA SER A 149 -9.46 -14.60 -8.93
C SER A 149 -9.12 -13.19 -9.41
N ASN A 150 -8.69 -13.09 -10.67
CA ASN A 150 -8.33 -11.81 -11.27
C ASN A 150 -9.50 -10.83 -11.27
N VAL A 151 -9.15 -9.55 -11.05
CA VAL A 151 -10.10 -8.44 -10.98
C VAL A 151 -9.77 -7.44 -12.09
N PRO A 152 -10.68 -7.17 -13.02
CA PRO A 152 -10.43 -6.19 -14.08
C PRO A 152 -10.31 -4.76 -13.50
N SER A 153 -9.71 -3.85 -14.29
CA SER A 153 -9.59 -2.45 -13.90
C SER A 153 -10.94 -1.76 -13.77
N ASN A 154 -10.98 -0.70 -12.96
CA ASN A 154 -12.15 0.18 -12.83
C ASN A 154 -13.42 -0.49 -12.30
N VAL A 155 -13.30 -1.50 -11.46
CA VAL A 155 -14.46 -2.16 -10.81
C VAL A 155 -14.40 -2.05 -9.29
N THR A 156 -15.57 -2.20 -8.68
CA THR A 156 -15.67 -2.48 -7.25
C THR A 156 -16.01 -3.96 -7.07
N VAL A 157 -15.23 -4.64 -6.23
CA VAL A 157 -15.49 -6.04 -5.86
C VAL A 157 -15.78 -6.16 -4.37
N ALA A 158 -16.64 -7.09 -4.00
CA ALA A 158 -16.95 -7.40 -2.61
C ALA A 158 -17.39 -8.86 -2.44
N GLY A 159 -17.32 -9.36 -1.21
CA GLY A 159 -17.79 -10.69 -0.81
C GLY A 159 -16.68 -11.73 -0.67
N ALA A 160 -17.07 -12.94 -0.28
CA ALA A 160 -16.18 -14.09 -0.11
C ALA A 160 -16.81 -15.35 -0.78
N PRO A 161 -16.34 -15.71 -1.98
CA PRO A 161 -15.32 -15.06 -2.80
C PRO A 161 -15.79 -13.72 -3.38
N ALA A 162 -14.86 -12.79 -3.59
CA ALA A 162 -15.15 -11.46 -4.12
C ALA A 162 -15.70 -11.54 -5.56
N ARG A 163 -16.74 -10.73 -5.82
CA ARG A 163 -17.34 -10.59 -7.15
C ARG A 163 -17.50 -9.11 -7.48
N VAL A 164 -17.55 -8.79 -8.77
CA VAL A 164 -17.84 -7.44 -9.22
C VAL A 164 -19.25 -7.05 -8.76
N VAL A 165 -19.34 -6.01 -7.95
CA VAL A 165 -20.61 -5.45 -7.44
C VAL A 165 -20.94 -4.11 -8.06
N SER A 166 -19.98 -3.47 -8.73
CA SER A 166 -20.17 -2.24 -9.50
C SER A 166 -19.05 -2.07 -10.52
N ASP A 167 -19.44 -1.75 -11.74
CA ASP A 167 -18.58 -1.31 -12.84
C ASP A 167 -18.90 0.13 -13.29
N ASP A 168 -19.77 0.81 -12.56
CA ASP A 168 -20.25 2.15 -12.85
C ASP A 168 -19.14 3.20 -12.66
N LEU A 169 -18.52 3.58 -13.79
CA LEU A 169 -17.49 4.62 -13.84
C LEU A 169 -18.01 6.00 -13.39
N ALA A 170 -19.32 6.26 -13.47
CA ALA A 170 -19.91 7.53 -13.03
C ALA A 170 -19.99 7.62 -11.49
N ARG A 171 -20.16 6.52 -10.79
CA ARG A 171 -20.05 6.44 -9.32
C ARG A 171 -18.59 6.44 -8.85
N LYS A 172 -17.67 6.05 -9.72
CA LYS A 172 -16.23 6.07 -9.51
C LYS A 172 -15.63 7.41 -9.89
N ARG A 173 -16.21 8.50 -9.42
CA ARG A 173 -15.45 9.75 -9.40
C ARG A 173 -14.10 9.42 -8.80
N GLU A 174 -13.14 9.20 -9.71
CA GLU A 174 -11.72 8.98 -9.49
C GLU A 174 -11.33 8.65 -8.04
N GLY A 175 -11.44 7.37 -7.67
CA GLY A 175 -10.98 6.91 -6.37
C GLY A 175 -11.73 7.52 -5.19
N ARG A 176 -13.02 7.18 -5.02
CA ARG A 176 -13.84 7.59 -3.86
C ARG A 176 -13.10 7.50 -2.53
N TYR A 177 -12.14 6.59 -2.43
CA TYR A 177 -11.30 6.35 -1.26
C TYR A 177 -9.85 6.79 -1.44
N ILE A 178 -9.46 7.26 -2.64
CA ILE A 178 -8.10 7.75 -2.95
C ILE A 178 -8.16 9.24 -3.19
N VAL A 179 -8.28 9.98 -2.10
CA VAL A 179 -8.55 11.42 -2.11
C VAL A 179 -7.42 12.25 -2.73
N ARG A 180 -6.17 11.76 -2.60
CA ARG A 180 -4.98 12.47 -3.10
C ARG A 180 -4.14 11.48 -3.88
N ARG A 181 -3.95 11.71 -5.16
CA ARG A 181 -3.08 10.92 -6.01
C ARG A 181 -1.74 11.62 -6.16
N TRP A 182 -0.68 10.89 -5.94
CA TRP A 182 0.64 11.35 -6.32
C TRP A 182 0.75 11.22 -7.85
N ALA A 183 0.95 12.33 -8.53
CA ALA A 183 1.42 12.36 -9.91
C ALA A 183 2.94 12.56 -9.85
N ALA A 184 3.71 11.70 -10.52
CA ALA A 184 5.12 11.98 -10.67
C ALA A 184 5.26 13.37 -11.34
N PRO A 185 6.14 14.27 -10.84
CA PRO A 185 6.42 15.49 -11.57
C PRO A 185 6.91 15.07 -12.96
N ASP A 186 6.32 15.66 -14.00
CA ASP A 186 6.79 15.48 -15.35
C ASP A 186 8.30 15.76 -15.34
N ILE A 187 9.08 14.76 -15.74
CA ILE A 187 10.53 14.94 -15.90
C ILE A 187 10.67 15.73 -17.20
N ALA A 188 10.69 17.08 -17.05
CA ALA A 188 11.06 17.98 -18.13
C ALA A 188 12.58 17.90 -18.38
#